data_c181a5e3217f9aff82852f9079a44e54
#
_entry.id   c181a5e3217f9aff82852f9079a44e54
#
_cell.length_a   1.000
_cell.length_b   1.000
_cell.length_c   1.000
_cell.angle_alpha   90.00
_cell.angle_beta   90.00
_cell.angle_gamma   90.00
#
_symmetry.space_group_name_H-M   'P 1'
#
loop_
_entity.id
_entity.type
_entity.pdbx_description
1 polymer ?
#
loop_
_entity_poly.entity_id
_entity_poly.type
_entity_poly.pdbx_seq_one_letter_code
_entity_poly.pdbx_strand_id
1 'polypeptide(L)'
;ISSALRGFAEREGLAYEAKPHGGALHYRSAPGRGEDAHAFASKLAEEHGWKVQGGKGVVELVARGASKGGAVDLFMDAAPFAGARPFFIGDDLTDEAGFEVCEARGGAGIIVGDREPTAARYRLGSVGDVHAWLGL
;
A
#
# COMPACT_ATOMS: atom_id res chain seq x y z
N ILE A 1 -15.03 10.77 1.56
CA ILE A 1 -14.06 10.25 2.55
C ILE A 1 -13.16 11.39 3.04
N SER A 2 -12.39 12.05 2.18
CA SER A 2 -11.46 13.13 2.58
C SER A 2 -12.13 14.25 3.36
N SER A 3 -13.32 14.70 2.94
CA SER A 3 -14.10 15.72 3.67
C SER A 3 -14.55 15.23 5.06
N ALA A 4 -14.94 13.95 5.18
CA ALA A 4 -15.35 13.35 6.46
C ALA A 4 -14.16 13.24 7.43
N LEU A 5 -12.99 12.78 6.94
CA LEU A 5 -11.76 12.71 7.74
C LEU A 5 -11.32 14.10 8.22
N ARG A 6 -11.33 15.09 7.32
CA ARG A 6 -10.96 16.46 7.66
C ARG A 6 -11.90 17.04 8.71
N GLY A 7 -13.21 16.91 8.51
CA GLY A 7 -14.20 17.41 9.47
C GLY A 7 -14.10 16.72 10.84
N PHE A 8 -13.78 15.43 10.88
CA PHE A 8 -13.51 14.75 12.14
C PHE A 8 -12.24 15.30 12.81
N ALA A 9 -11.15 15.45 12.06
CA ALA A 9 -9.90 16.00 12.57
C ALA A 9 -10.08 17.41 13.19
N GLU A 10 -10.80 18.27 12.49
CA GLU A 10 -11.10 19.63 12.98
C GLU A 10 -11.89 19.62 14.29
N ARG A 11 -12.91 18.77 14.41
CA ARG A 11 -13.71 18.66 15.65
C ARG A 11 -12.95 18.10 16.84
N GLU A 12 -12.06 17.13 16.58
CA GLU A 12 -11.32 16.43 17.62
C GLU A 12 -9.92 17.01 17.89
N GLY A 13 -9.54 18.08 17.20
CA GLY A 13 -8.22 18.70 17.35
C GLY A 13 -7.08 17.83 16.87
N LEU A 14 -7.31 17.00 15.85
CA LEU A 14 -6.33 16.13 15.23
C LEU A 14 -5.77 16.73 13.94
N ALA A 15 -4.59 16.27 13.52
CA ALA A 15 -4.07 16.63 12.21
C ALA A 15 -4.59 15.65 11.13
N TYR A 16 -5.07 16.21 10.02
CA TYR A 16 -5.44 15.46 8.83
C TYR A 16 -4.36 15.58 7.77
N GLU A 17 -3.98 14.45 7.18
CA GLU A 17 -3.07 14.38 6.04
C GLU A 17 -3.81 13.79 4.83
N ALA A 18 -3.87 14.54 3.74
CA ALA A 18 -4.40 14.02 2.47
C ALA A 18 -3.38 13.09 1.81
N LYS A 19 -3.85 11.93 1.35
CA LYS A 19 -3.06 10.97 0.57
C LYS A 19 -3.70 10.81 -0.81
N PRO A 20 -2.92 10.46 -1.87
CA PRO A 20 -3.45 10.26 -3.22
C PRO A 20 -4.60 9.23 -3.29
N HIS A 21 -4.55 8.21 -2.44
CA HIS A 21 -5.52 7.11 -2.40
C HIS A 21 -6.14 6.93 -1.02
N GLY A 22 -6.28 8.03 -0.26
CA GLY A 22 -6.82 7.94 1.09
C GLY A 22 -6.65 9.19 1.92
N GLY A 23 -6.45 8.98 3.22
CA GLY A 23 -6.16 10.04 4.17
C GLY A 23 -5.79 9.49 5.52
N ALA A 24 -5.06 10.26 6.30
CA ALA A 24 -4.61 9.87 7.62
C ALA A 24 -5.05 10.86 8.69
N LEU A 25 -5.38 10.34 9.87
CA LEU A 25 -5.63 11.09 11.11
C LEU A 25 -4.45 10.86 12.05
N HIS A 26 -3.74 11.93 12.38
CA HIS A 26 -2.63 11.90 13.32
C HIS A 26 -3.09 12.32 14.70
N TYR A 27 -2.95 11.42 15.67
CA TYR A 27 -3.32 11.63 17.08
C TYR A 27 -2.11 11.61 18.04
N ARG A 28 -0.88 11.72 17.49
CA ARG A 28 0.36 11.72 18.31
C ARG A 28 0.38 12.86 19.33
N SER A 29 -0.18 14.03 18.99
CA SER A 29 -0.30 15.18 19.90
C SER A 29 -1.46 15.06 20.90
N ALA A 30 -2.38 14.12 20.67
CA ALA A 30 -3.55 13.85 21.52
C ALA A 30 -3.77 12.34 21.64
N PRO A 31 -2.89 11.61 22.37
CA PRO A 31 -2.92 10.14 22.43
C PRO A 31 -4.24 9.56 22.93
N GLY A 32 -4.95 10.28 23.81
CA GLY A 32 -6.26 9.88 24.31
C GLY A 32 -7.37 9.86 23.25
N ARG A 33 -7.14 10.40 22.07
CA ARG A 33 -8.08 10.39 20.93
C ARG A 33 -7.84 9.24 19.95
N GLY A 34 -6.86 8.38 20.24
CA GLY A 34 -6.51 7.29 19.33
C GLY A 34 -7.66 6.32 19.09
N GLU A 35 -8.38 5.92 20.13
CA GLU A 35 -9.54 5.01 20.02
C GLU A 35 -10.66 5.63 19.18
N ASP A 36 -10.99 6.90 19.42
CA ASP A 36 -12.03 7.61 18.68
C ASP A 36 -11.64 7.75 17.19
N ALA A 37 -10.36 8.05 16.91
CA ALA A 37 -9.87 8.16 15.55
C ALA A 37 -9.93 6.80 14.82
N HIS A 38 -9.55 5.71 15.48
CA HIS A 38 -9.65 4.36 14.91
C HIS A 38 -11.10 3.93 14.70
N ALA A 39 -11.99 4.17 15.66
CA ALA A 39 -13.42 3.84 15.53
C ALA A 39 -14.07 4.60 14.36
N PHE A 40 -13.79 5.89 14.24
CA PHE A 40 -14.30 6.70 13.13
C PHE A 40 -13.75 6.22 11.78
N ALA A 41 -12.44 5.98 11.69
CA ALA A 41 -11.80 5.47 10.48
C ALA A 41 -12.37 4.10 10.07
N SER A 42 -12.57 3.18 11.03
CA SER A 42 -13.11 1.85 10.76
C SER A 42 -14.54 1.91 10.21
N LYS A 43 -15.39 2.71 10.83
CA LYS A 43 -16.76 2.92 10.35
C LYS A 43 -16.76 3.46 8.91
N LEU A 44 -15.97 4.48 8.65
CA LEU A 44 -15.89 5.10 7.33
C LEU A 44 -15.32 4.12 6.27
N ALA A 45 -14.39 3.28 6.68
CA ALA A 45 -13.82 2.23 5.82
C ALA A 45 -14.86 1.17 5.45
N GLU A 46 -15.68 0.73 6.41
CA GLU A 46 -16.78 -0.21 6.17
C GLU A 46 -17.81 0.34 5.19
N GLU A 47 -18.25 1.58 5.40
CA GLU A 47 -19.25 2.25 4.56
C GLU A 47 -18.81 2.38 3.09
N HIS A 48 -17.49 2.52 2.86
CA HIS A 48 -16.95 2.75 1.52
C HIS A 48 -16.14 1.59 0.96
N GLY A 49 -16.04 0.48 1.69
CA GLY A 49 -15.26 -0.68 1.27
C GLY A 49 -13.75 -0.43 1.22
N TRP A 50 -13.24 0.45 2.08
CA TRP A 50 -11.81 0.78 2.18
C TRP A 50 -11.11 -0.06 3.26
N LYS A 51 -9.80 0.12 3.40
CA LYS A 51 -8.98 -0.53 4.43
C LYS A 51 -8.51 0.49 5.45
N VAL A 52 -8.41 0.05 6.70
CA VAL A 52 -7.78 0.82 7.78
C VAL A 52 -6.38 0.26 8.02
N GLN A 53 -5.40 1.13 8.09
CA GLN A 53 -4.04 0.81 8.49
C GLN A 53 -3.69 1.63 9.73
N GLY A 54 -3.19 0.97 10.76
CA GLY A 54 -2.74 1.62 12.00
C GLY A 54 -1.23 1.82 12.00
N GLY A 55 -0.79 2.89 12.63
CA GLY A 55 0.61 3.18 12.90
C GLY A 55 0.81 3.84 14.26
N LYS A 56 2.04 4.20 14.60
CA LYS A 56 2.36 4.85 15.87
C LYS A 56 1.82 6.29 15.89
N GLY A 57 0.66 6.49 16.52
CA GLY A 57 0.00 7.81 16.63
C GLY A 57 -0.68 8.27 15.33
N VAL A 58 -1.04 7.33 14.47
CA VAL A 58 -1.74 7.59 13.21
C VAL A 58 -2.68 6.43 12.86
N VAL A 59 -3.82 6.77 12.28
CA VAL A 59 -4.70 5.83 11.57
C VAL A 59 -4.92 6.33 10.16
N GLU A 60 -4.78 5.45 9.19
CA GLU A 60 -4.87 5.75 7.76
C GLU A 60 -6.01 4.97 7.11
N LEU A 61 -6.80 5.64 6.28
CA LEU A 61 -7.75 5.01 5.37
C LEU A 61 -7.14 4.92 3.98
N VAL A 62 -7.17 3.73 3.41
CA VAL A 62 -6.60 3.44 2.09
C VAL A 62 -7.66 2.78 1.22
N ALA A 63 -7.85 3.28 0.01
CA ALA A 63 -8.77 2.69 -0.95
C ALA A 63 -8.42 1.22 -1.23
N ARG A 64 -9.43 0.35 -1.38
CA ARG A 64 -9.19 -1.04 -1.80
C ARG A 64 -8.52 -1.04 -3.17
N GLY A 65 -7.49 -1.86 -3.33
CA GLY A 65 -6.69 -1.92 -4.55
C GLY A 65 -5.58 -0.87 -4.63
N ALA A 66 -5.54 0.12 -3.71
CA ALA A 66 -4.42 1.03 -3.58
C ALA A 66 -3.22 0.32 -2.89
N SER A 67 -2.75 -0.73 -3.51
CA SER A 67 -1.54 -1.46 -3.15
C SER A 67 -0.71 -1.68 -4.41
N LYS A 68 0.56 -2.00 -4.25
CA LYS A 68 1.43 -2.32 -5.40
C LYS A 68 0.89 -3.50 -6.21
N GLY A 69 0.31 -4.51 -5.55
CA GLY A 69 -0.39 -5.60 -6.22
C GLY A 69 -1.63 -5.17 -6.99
N GLY A 70 -2.48 -4.32 -6.38
CA GLY A 70 -3.65 -3.77 -7.06
C GLY A 70 -3.29 -2.92 -8.28
N ALA A 71 -2.17 -2.19 -8.22
CA ALA A 71 -1.66 -1.46 -9.38
C ALA A 71 -1.23 -2.40 -10.52
N VAL A 72 -0.52 -3.48 -10.18
CA VAL A 72 -0.15 -4.52 -11.16
C VAL A 72 -1.40 -5.10 -11.82
N ASP A 73 -2.42 -5.47 -11.04
CA ASP A 73 -3.67 -6.00 -11.57
C ASP A 73 -4.33 -5.06 -12.58
N LEU A 74 -4.43 -3.77 -12.24
CA LEU A 74 -5.01 -2.76 -13.12
C LEU A 74 -4.22 -2.63 -14.44
N PHE A 75 -2.89 -2.63 -14.39
CA PHE A 75 -2.07 -2.57 -15.60
C PHE A 75 -2.25 -3.83 -16.44
N MET A 76 -2.27 -5.00 -15.84
CA MET A 76 -2.37 -6.28 -16.55
C MET A 76 -3.75 -6.54 -17.15
N ASP A 77 -4.78 -5.81 -16.72
CA ASP A 77 -6.13 -5.88 -17.30
C ASP A 77 -6.32 -4.92 -18.49
N ALA A 78 -5.35 -4.03 -18.75
CA ALA A 78 -5.43 -3.00 -19.77
C ALA A 78 -4.38 -3.17 -20.88
N ALA A 79 -4.74 -2.77 -22.11
CA ALA A 79 -3.75 -2.66 -23.19
C ALA A 79 -2.72 -1.54 -22.87
N PRO A 80 -1.44 -1.73 -23.23
CA PRO A 80 -0.86 -2.82 -24.05
C PRO A 80 -0.40 -4.04 -23.22
N PHE A 81 -0.62 -4.05 -21.89
CA PHE A 81 -0.07 -5.04 -20.99
C PHE A 81 -0.90 -6.33 -20.88
N ALA A 82 -2.17 -6.27 -21.25
CA ALA A 82 -3.06 -7.43 -21.21
C ALA A 82 -2.48 -8.62 -21.97
N GLY A 83 -2.38 -9.78 -21.29
CA GLY A 83 -1.80 -11.00 -21.84
C GLY A 83 -0.26 -11.13 -21.68
N ALA A 84 0.42 -10.09 -21.22
CA ALA A 84 1.84 -10.18 -20.88
C ALA A 84 2.07 -10.88 -19.52
N ARG A 85 3.31 -11.26 -19.24
CA ARG A 85 3.71 -11.78 -17.92
C ARG A 85 4.39 -10.68 -17.12
N PRO A 86 3.84 -10.29 -15.96
CA PRO A 86 4.40 -9.21 -15.16
C PRO A 86 5.60 -9.67 -14.33
N PHE A 87 6.61 -8.81 -14.24
CA PHE A 87 7.72 -8.95 -13.29
C PHE A 87 7.71 -7.74 -12.37
N PHE A 88 7.71 -7.98 -11.06
CA PHE A 88 7.77 -6.93 -10.06
C PHE A 88 9.09 -7.04 -9.29
N ILE A 89 9.84 -5.94 -9.22
CA ILE A 89 11.11 -5.86 -8.51
C ILE A 89 10.93 -4.93 -7.32
N GLY A 90 11.31 -5.36 -6.13
CA GLY A 90 11.16 -4.56 -4.92
C GLY A 90 12.00 -5.07 -3.76
N ASP A 91 12.11 -4.28 -2.70
CA ASP A 91 12.95 -4.54 -1.53
C ASP A 91 12.19 -4.47 -0.19
N ASP A 92 10.96 -3.91 -0.20
CA ASP A 92 10.20 -3.60 1.00
C ASP A 92 9.03 -4.58 1.24
N LEU A 93 8.53 -4.61 2.47
CA LEU A 93 7.37 -5.41 2.86
C LEU A 93 6.12 -5.09 2.03
N THR A 94 5.95 -3.82 1.65
CA THR A 94 4.82 -3.38 0.80
C THR A 94 4.88 -3.93 -0.63
N ASP A 95 6.04 -4.45 -1.06
CA ASP A 95 6.25 -5.05 -2.38
C ASP A 95 5.72 -6.49 -2.47
N GLU A 96 5.50 -7.16 -1.33
CA GLU A 96 4.99 -8.53 -1.29
C GLU A 96 3.67 -8.68 -2.04
N ALA A 97 2.75 -7.71 -1.90
CA ALA A 97 1.49 -7.71 -2.65
C ALA A 97 1.72 -7.65 -4.18
N GLY A 98 2.79 -6.99 -4.62
CA GLY A 98 3.20 -6.97 -6.03
C GLY A 98 3.76 -8.33 -6.48
N PHE A 99 4.58 -8.95 -5.65
CA PHE A 99 5.12 -10.29 -5.92
C PHE A 99 4.01 -11.33 -6.05
N GLU A 100 3.09 -11.38 -5.10
CA GLU A 100 1.96 -12.32 -5.10
C GLU A 100 1.10 -12.21 -6.37
N VAL A 101 0.78 -10.99 -6.79
CA VAL A 101 -0.01 -10.75 -8.01
C VAL A 101 0.77 -11.18 -9.25
N CYS A 102 2.05 -10.86 -9.35
CA CYS A 102 2.88 -11.28 -10.48
C CYS A 102 2.96 -12.81 -10.59
N GLU A 103 3.18 -13.51 -9.47
CA GLU A 103 3.18 -14.97 -9.42
C GLU A 103 1.83 -15.57 -9.86
N ALA A 104 0.71 -15.03 -9.36
CA ALA A 104 -0.64 -15.48 -9.73
C ALA A 104 -0.96 -15.27 -11.22
N ARG A 105 -0.35 -14.26 -11.86
CA ARG A 105 -0.53 -13.96 -13.29
C ARG A 105 0.50 -14.63 -14.21
N GLY A 106 1.27 -15.61 -13.69
CA GLY A 106 2.24 -16.37 -14.47
C GLY A 106 3.55 -15.63 -14.78
N GLY A 107 3.78 -14.50 -14.11
CA GLY A 107 5.03 -13.78 -14.08
C GLY A 107 5.88 -14.16 -12.86
N ALA A 108 6.59 -13.21 -12.26
CA ALA A 108 7.35 -13.45 -11.03
C ALA A 108 7.64 -12.19 -10.24
N GLY A 109 7.78 -12.35 -8.91
CA GLY A 109 8.39 -11.40 -8.02
C GLY A 109 9.92 -11.57 -7.96
N ILE A 110 10.63 -10.47 -7.85
CA ILE A 110 12.08 -10.40 -7.67
C ILE A 110 12.37 -9.53 -6.46
N ILE A 111 12.82 -10.13 -5.35
CA ILE A 111 13.24 -9.39 -4.15
C ILE A 111 14.67 -8.88 -4.31
N VAL A 112 14.91 -7.63 -3.91
CA VAL A 112 16.25 -7.04 -3.82
C VAL A 112 16.69 -7.06 -2.36
N GLY A 113 17.87 -7.63 -2.09
CA GLY A 113 18.37 -7.82 -0.74
C GLY A 113 18.02 -9.19 -0.15
N ASP A 114 18.16 -9.32 1.17
CA ASP A 114 18.13 -10.60 1.89
C ASP A 114 16.89 -10.82 2.76
N ARG A 115 15.88 -9.92 2.69
CA ARG A 115 14.67 -9.98 3.51
C ARG A 115 13.91 -11.30 3.31
N GLU A 116 13.45 -11.86 4.43
CA GLU A 116 12.60 -13.05 4.52
C GLU A 116 11.51 -12.85 5.59
N PRO A 117 10.35 -13.49 5.48
CA PRO A 117 9.88 -14.30 4.35
C PRO A 117 9.49 -13.44 3.15
N THR A 118 9.48 -14.02 1.94
CA THR A 118 9.05 -13.34 0.73
C THR A 118 8.28 -14.26 -0.21
N ALA A 119 7.28 -13.71 -0.91
CA ALA A 119 6.56 -14.35 -2.01
C ALA A 119 7.32 -14.28 -3.34
N ALA A 120 8.41 -13.51 -3.41
CA ALA A 120 9.23 -13.41 -4.61
C ALA A 120 9.91 -14.74 -4.94
N ARG A 121 9.87 -15.13 -6.20
CA ARG A 121 10.52 -16.35 -6.70
C ARG A 121 12.03 -16.19 -6.91
N TYR A 122 12.47 -14.99 -7.25
CA TYR A 122 13.84 -14.67 -7.56
C TYR A 122 14.40 -13.63 -6.62
N ARG A 123 15.73 -13.55 -6.54
CA ARG A 123 16.46 -12.62 -5.69
C ARG A 123 17.62 -11.99 -6.45
N LEU A 124 17.79 -10.68 -6.26
CA LEU A 124 18.97 -9.92 -6.62
C LEU A 124 19.60 -9.34 -5.36
N GLY A 125 20.91 -9.26 -5.29
CA GLY A 125 21.61 -8.85 -4.07
C GLY A 125 21.57 -7.34 -3.82
N SER A 126 21.52 -6.54 -4.90
CA SER A 126 21.66 -5.09 -4.84
C SER A 126 20.94 -4.38 -5.99
N VAL A 127 20.80 -3.07 -5.88
CA VAL A 127 20.32 -2.21 -6.98
C VAL A 127 21.25 -2.30 -8.20
N GLY A 128 22.56 -2.47 -7.98
CA GLY A 128 23.53 -2.70 -9.07
C GLY A 128 23.22 -3.97 -9.86
N ASP A 129 22.81 -5.04 -9.18
CA ASP A 129 22.40 -6.29 -9.84
C ASP A 129 21.11 -6.11 -10.65
N VAL A 130 20.18 -5.25 -10.18
CA VAL A 130 18.97 -4.88 -10.94
C VAL A 130 19.37 -4.20 -12.25
N HIS A 131 20.28 -3.21 -12.19
CA HIS A 131 20.76 -2.51 -13.39
C HIS A 131 21.43 -3.50 -14.36
N ALA A 132 22.30 -4.37 -13.87
CA ALA A 132 22.96 -5.38 -14.69
C ALA A 132 21.95 -6.34 -15.33
N TRP A 133 20.93 -6.77 -14.59
CA TRP A 133 19.86 -7.65 -15.09
C TRP A 133 19.02 -6.96 -16.17
N LEU A 134 18.80 -5.64 -16.07
CA LEU A 134 18.10 -4.85 -17.07
C LEU A 134 18.98 -4.47 -18.28
N GLY A 135 20.29 -4.74 -18.21
CA GLY A 135 21.24 -4.37 -19.26
C GLY A 135 21.63 -2.89 -19.26
N LEU A 136 21.58 -2.24 -18.10
CA LEU A 136 21.91 -0.83 -17.90
C LEU A 136 23.33 -0.66 -17.37
#